data_a536ea45d4db56aeb3d76313774e851b
#
_entry.id   a536ea45d4db56aeb3d76313774e851b
#
_cell.length_a   1.000
_cell.length_b   1.000
_cell.length_c   1.000
_cell.angle_alpha   90.00
_cell.angle_beta   90.00
_cell.angle_gamma   90.00
#
_symmetry.space_group_name_H-M   'P 1'
#
loop_
_entity.id
_entity.type
_entity.pdbx_description
1 polymer ?
#
loop_
_entity_poly.entity_id
_entity_poly.type
_entity_poly.pdbx_seq_one_letter_code
_entity_poly.pdbx_strand_id
1 'polypeptide(L)'
;PALAKNFKKNIEQGIRAQGKNITRLFDFALKVAYIYNGDGREDKGRGVRFLLKPLVSLFDHMLLTKVRENFGGQLKFFIGGGALLDKDLQKFYYAIGLPMYQGYGLSEATPVISTNGPHRHTFGSSGMLVRPLDLKICDADGKELPAGEKGEIVIRGENVMAGYWKNPVSTAETVRDGWLYTGDMGYMGH
;
A
#
# COMPACT_ATOMS: atom_id res chain seq x y z
N PRO A 1 10.80 1.16 -1.26
CA PRO A 1 10.50 2.62 -1.41
C PRO A 1 11.47 3.33 -2.37
N ALA A 2 12.80 3.08 -2.29
CA ALA A 2 13.80 3.76 -3.13
C ALA A 2 13.56 3.55 -4.63
N LEU A 3 13.33 2.32 -5.07
CA LEU A 3 13.06 1.98 -6.47
C LEU A 3 11.82 2.73 -7.00
N ALA A 4 10.75 2.75 -6.23
CA ALA A 4 9.52 3.45 -6.60
C ALA A 4 9.73 4.97 -6.73
N LYS A 5 10.51 5.58 -5.82
CA LYS A 5 10.89 7.00 -5.92
C LYS A 5 11.70 7.29 -7.18
N ASN A 6 12.64 6.40 -7.52
CA ASN A 6 13.45 6.54 -8.72
C ASN A 6 12.60 6.42 -9.99
N PHE A 7 11.69 5.48 -10.06
CA PHE A 7 10.77 5.37 -11.21
C PHE A 7 9.90 6.62 -11.37
N LYS A 8 9.31 7.13 -10.27
CA LYS A 8 8.55 8.39 -10.31
C LYS A 8 9.41 9.53 -10.87
N LYS A 9 10.63 9.71 -10.35
CA LYS A 9 11.57 10.73 -10.81
C LYS A 9 11.87 10.59 -12.30
N ASN A 10 12.12 9.38 -12.79
CA ASN A 10 12.40 9.12 -14.20
C ASN A 10 11.19 9.44 -15.09
N ILE A 11 9.97 9.09 -14.66
CA ILE A 11 8.73 9.46 -15.38
C ILE A 11 8.61 10.97 -15.46
N GLU A 12 8.74 11.70 -14.35
CA GLU A 12 8.64 13.16 -14.31
C GLU A 12 9.72 13.81 -15.17
N GLN A 13 10.95 13.31 -15.18
CA GLN A 13 12.03 13.79 -16.03
C GLN A 13 11.74 13.55 -17.52
N GLY A 14 11.26 12.36 -17.88
CA GLY A 14 10.86 12.03 -19.24
C GLY A 14 9.73 12.93 -19.76
N ILE A 15 8.76 13.24 -18.93
CA ILE A 15 7.67 14.19 -19.26
C ILE A 15 8.20 15.61 -19.43
N ARG A 16 9.07 16.09 -18.54
CA ARG A 16 9.68 17.43 -18.63
C ARG A 16 10.53 17.60 -19.91
N ALA A 17 11.21 16.55 -20.33
CA ALA A 17 12.01 16.54 -21.57
C ALA A 17 11.16 16.74 -22.84
N GLN A 18 9.85 16.43 -22.79
CA GLN A 18 8.91 16.64 -23.90
C GLN A 18 8.42 18.09 -24.01
N GLY A 19 8.80 18.97 -23.10
CA GLY A 19 8.51 20.41 -23.15
C GLY A 19 7.43 20.87 -22.17
N LYS A 20 7.37 22.20 -22.00
CA LYS A 20 6.53 22.86 -20.97
C LYS A 20 5.03 22.56 -21.12
N ASN A 21 4.52 22.45 -22.34
CA ASN A 21 3.08 22.22 -22.56
C ASN A 21 2.68 20.81 -22.14
N ILE A 22 3.48 19.80 -22.46
CA ILE A 22 3.24 18.42 -22.06
C ILE A 22 3.37 18.28 -20.54
N THR A 23 4.36 18.93 -19.92
CA THR A 23 4.50 18.96 -18.47
C THR A 23 3.26 19.54 -17.79
N ARG A 24 2.76 20.69 -18.24
CA ARG A 24 1.54 21.30 -17.68
C ARG A 24 0.31 20.42 -17.85
N LEU A 25 0.18 19.76 -19.00
CA LEU A 25 -0.91 18.83 -19.25
C LEU A 25 -0.85 17.63 -18.36
N PHE A 26 0.34 17.07 -18.15
CA PHE A 26 0.56 15.95 -17.24
C PHE A 26 0.26 16.32 -15.78
N ASP A 27 0.73 17.46 -15.30
CA ASP A 27 0.46 17.96 -13.95
C ASP A 27 -1.05 18.18 -13.72
N PHE A 28 -1.75 18.68 -14.75
CA PHE A 28 -3.20 18.85 -14.70
C PHE A 28 -3.92 17.49 -14.68
N ALA A 29 -3.50 16.54 -15.51
CA ALA A 29 -4.04 15.18 -15.53
C ALA A 29 -3.87 14.49 -14.17
N LEU A 30 -2.70 14.62 -13.52
CA LEU A 30 -2.47 14.10 -12.18
C LEU A 30 -3.40 14.73 -11.13
N LYS A 31 -3.60 16.06 -11.18
CA LYS A 31 -4.53 16.74 -10.25
C LYS A 31 -5.96 16.23 -10.41
N VAL A 32 -6.43 16.06 -11.64
CA VAL A 32 -7.75 15.51 -11.92
C VAL A 32 -7.86 14.06 -11.42
N ALA A 33 -6.84 13.24 -11.68
CA ALA A 33 -6.79 11.87 -11.20
C ALA A 33 -6.74 11.78 -9.66
N TYR A 34 -6.05 12.67 -8.97
CA TYR A 34 -6.04 12.72 -7.50
C TYR A 34 -7.42 13.04 -6.93
N ILE A 35 -8.15 14.00 -7.53
CA ILE A 35 -9.52 14.31 -7.12
C ILE A 35 -10.45 13.12 -7.39
N TYR A 36 -10.32 12.51 -8.57
CA TYR A 36 -11.10 11.34 -8.96
C TYR A 36 -10.89 10.15 -8.04
N ASN A 37 -9.64 9.86 -7.66
CA ASN A 37 -9.28 8.71 -6.84
C ASN A 37 -9.51 8.93 -5.34
N GLY A 38 -9.50 10.17 -4.86
CA GLY A 38 -9.68 10.51 -3.47
C GLY A 38 -8.65 9.86 -2.54
N ASP A 39 -9.12 9.16 -1.51
CA ASP A 39 -8.29 8.43 -0.54
C ASP A 39 -8.09 6.93 -0.88
N GLY A 40 -8.54 6.52 -2.06
CA GLY A 40 -8.48 5.13 -2.50
C GLY A 40 -9.68 4.27 -2.06
N ARG A 41 -10.58 4.79 -1.23
CA ARG A 41 -11.82 4.11 -0.86
C ARG A 41 -12.88 4.27 -1.95
N GLU A 42 -13.50 3.16 -2.36
CA GLU A 42 -14.51 3.17 -3.43
C GLU A 42 -15.77 3.97 -3.08
N ASP A 43 -16.10 4.13 -1.79
CA ASP A 43 -17.38 4.65 -1.32
C ASP A 43 -17.49 6.17 -1.24
N LYS A 44 -16.38 6.91 -1.33
CA LYS A 44 -16.37 8.37 -1.24
C LYS A 44 -16.32 9.03 -2.61
N GLY A 45 -17.28 9.93 -2.88
CA GLY A 45 -17.23 10.84 -4.03
C GLY A 45 -17.85 10.31 -5.33
N ARG A 46 -18.87 9.45 -5.28
CA ARG A 46 -19.54 8.92 -6.49
C ARG A 46 -19.98 9.99 -7.49
N GLY A 47 -20.51 11.12 -7.02
CA GLY A 47 -20.93 12.21 -7.90
C GLY A 47 -19.78 12.88 -8.64
N VAL A 48 -18.69 13.18 -7.93
CA VAL A 48 -17.48 13.79 -8.51
C VAL A 48 -16.81 12.82 -9.48
N ARG A 49 -16.75 11.54 -9.14
CA ARG A 49 -16.21 10.48 -10.02
C ARG A 49 -17.01 10.39 -11.33
N PHE A 50 -18.31 10.46 -11.29
CA PHE A 50 -19.13 10.41 -12.49
C PHE A 50 -18.84 11.59 -13.43
N LEU A 51 -18.71 12.80 -12.90
CA LEU A 51 -18.40 14.00 -13.68
C LEU A 51 -16.97 14.00 -14.25
N LEU A 52 -15.99 13.52 -13.50
CA LEU A 52 -14.60 13.53 -13.91
C LEU A 52 -14.20 12.31 -14.77
N LYS A 53 -15.00 11.25 -14.80
CA LYS A 53 -14.70 10.01 -15.51
C LYS A 53 -14.33 10.21 -17.00
N PRO A 54 -15.07 11.03 -17.79
CA PRO A 54 -14.70 11.26 -19.20
C PRO A 54 -13.34 11.93 -19.35
N LEU A 55 -13.05 12.90 -18.46
CA LEU A 55 -11.78 13.65 -18.49
C LEU A 55 -10.60 12.76 -18.09
N VAL A 56 -10.76 11.96 -17.04
CA VAL A 56 -9.75 10.97 -16.63
C VAL A 56 -9.49 9.96 -17.73
N SER A 57 -10.54 9.44 -18.39
CA SER A 57 -10.42 8.52 -19.52
C SER A 57 -9.67 9.13 -20.70
N LEU A 58 -9.92 10.41 -21.00
CA LEU A 58 -9.22 11.14 -22.05
C LEU A 58 -7.72 11.25 -21.74
N PHE A 59 -7.35 11.68 -20.54
CA PHE A 59 -5.95 11.79 -20.13
C PHE A 59 -5.27 10.42 -20.03
N ASP A 60 -5.99 9.41 -19.61
CA ASP A 60 -5.49 8.04 -19.60
C ASP A 60 -5.05 7.60 -21.00
N HIS A 61 -5.93 7.79 -21.98
CA HIS A 61 -5.63 7.40 -23.36
C HIS A 61 -4.52 8.24 -24.00
N MET A 62 -4.51 9.55 -23.76
CA MET A 62 -3.55 10.48 -24.42
C MET A 62 -2.14 10.42 -23.82
N LEU A 63 -2.02 10.25 -22.49
CA LEU A 63 -0.78 10.43 -21.75
C LEU A 63 -0.39 9.24 -20.91
N LEU A 64 -1.30 8.74 -20.06
CA LEU A 64 -0.94 7.78 -19.02
C LEU A 64 -0.69 6.39 -19.59
N THR A 65 -1.36 6.04 -20.68
CA THR A 65 -1.06 4.80 -21.43
C THR A 65 0.39 4.74 -21.88
N LYS A 66 0.92 5.84 -22.44
CA LYS A 66 2.33 5.93 -22.85
C LYS A 66 3.31 5.80 -21.68
N VAL A 67 2.94 6.31 -20.51
CA VAL A 67 3.74 6.10 -19.29
C VAL A 67 3.77 4.62 -18.91
N ARG A 68 2.62 3.93 -19.00
CA ARG A 68 2.53 2.49 -18.70
C ARG A 68 3.26 1.61 -19.70
N GLU A 69 3.36 2.01 -20.96
CA GLU A 69 4.13 1.31 -21.99
C GLU A 69 5.61 1.17 -21.63
N ASN A 70 6.20 2.13 -20.89
CA ASN A 70 7.56 2.04 -20.36
C ASN A 70 7.73 0.89 -19.33
N PHE A 71 6.63 0.36 -18.80
CA PHE A 71 6.59 -0.83 -17.94
C PHE A 71 6.13 -2.09 -18.68
N GLY A 72 6.22 -2.09 -20.02
CA GLY A 72 5.84 -3.21 -20.87
C GLY A 72 4.34 -3.31 -21.18
N GLY A 73 3.51 -2.35 -20.75
CA GLY A 73 2.08 -2.27 -21.09
C GLY A 73 1.17 -3.36 -20.47
N GLN A 74 1.74 -4.43 -19.89
CA GLN A 74 0.99 -5.55 -19.31
C GLN A 74 0.91 -5.52 -17.78
N LEU A 75 1.71 -4.67 -17.14
CA LEU A 75 1.75 -4.55 -15.70
C LEU A 75 0.45 -3.94 -15.16
N LYS A 76 -0.22 -4.63 -14.25
CA LYS A 76 -1.51 -4.21 -13.67
C LYS A 76 -1.33 -3.44 -12.36
N PHE A 77 -0.39 -3.86 -11.53
CA PHE A 77 -0.10 -3.23 -10.24
C PHE A 77 1.27 -3.69 -9.70
N PHE A 78 1.76 -2.98 -8.69
CA PHE A 78 2.89 -3.39 -7.87
C PHE A 78 2.41 -3.76 -6.46
N ILE A 79 3.16 -4.65 -5.80
CA ILE A 79 3.04 -4.85 -4.36
C ILE A 79 4.35 -4.42 -3.72
N GLY A 80 4.26 -3.51 -2.75
CA GLY A 80 5.38 -3.04 -1.96
C GLY A 80 5.29 -3.58 -0.52
N GLY A 81 6.40 -4.13 -0.04
CA GLY A 81 6.55 -4.65 1.33
C GLY A 81 7.93 -4.32 1.89
N GLY A 82 8.18 -4.69 3.14
CA GLY A 82 9.46 -4.52 3.82
C GLY A 82 9.77 -3.09 4.31
N ALA A 83 9.01 -2.08 3.89
CA ALA A 83 9.06 -0.74 4.45
C ALA A 83 7.79 0.03 4.10
N LEU A 84 7.43 1.01 4.92
CA LEU A 84 6.27 1.85 4.68
C LEU A 84 6.45 2.66 3.39
N LEU A 85 5.48 2.54 2.50
CA LEU A 85 5.42 3.30 1.26
C LEU A 85 4.75 4.66 1.52
N ASP A 86 5.43 5.72 1.11
CA ASP A 86 4.93 7.08 1.20
C ASP A 86 3.54 7.23 0.53
N LYS A 87 2.61 7.93 1.20
CA LYS A 87 1.23 8.09 0.76
C LYS A 87 1.11 8.83 -0.57
N ASP A 88 1.96 9.86 -0.78
CA ASP A 88 1.93 10.62 -2.05
C ASP A 88 2.49 9.80 -3.20
N LEU A 89 3.42 8.89 -2.89
CA LEU A 89 3.93 7.93 -3.87
C LEU A 89 2.84 6.91 -4.26
N GLN A 90 2.06 6.40 -3.29
CA GLN A 90 0.91 5.53 -3.57
C GLN A 90 -0.11 6.24 -4.46
N LYS A 91 -0.46 7.50 -4.14
CA LYS A 91 -1.40 8.33 -4.93
C LYS A 91 -0.90 8.55 -6.36
N PHE A 92 0.40 8.83 -6.52
CA PHE A 92 0.99 9.03 -7.83
C PHE A 92 0.85 7.77 -8.71
N TYR A 93 1.25 6.61 -8.19
CA TYR A 93 1.15 5.35 -8.93
C TYR A 93 -0.30 4.97 -9.23
N TYR A 94 -1.20 5.24 -8.32
CA TYR A 94 -2.62 5.02 -8.56
C TYR A 94 -3.17 5.94 -9.66
N ALA A 95 -2.76 7.20 -9.66
CA ALA A 95 -3.17 8.19 -10.65
C ALA A 95 -2.69 7.86 -12.07
N ILE A 96 -1.48 7.29 -12.23
CA ILE A 96 -0.98 6.87 -13.55
C ILE A 96 -1.53 5.51 -14.02
N GLY A 97 -2.42 4.89 -13.24
CA GLY A 97 -3.04 3.62 -13.58
C GLY A 97 -2.14 2.39 -13.36
N LEU A 98 -1.09 2.53 -12.55
CA LEU A 98 -0.21 1.45 -12.07
C LEU A 98 -0.19 1.44 -10.53
N PRO A 99 -1.31 1.07 -9.86
CA PRO A 99 -1.39 1.13 -8.42
C PRO A 99 -0.26 0.36 -7.74
N MET A 100 0.28 0.95 -6.67
CA MET A 100 1.26 0.31 -5.82
C MET A 100 0.62 0.05 -4.45
N TYR A 101 0.30 -1.23 -4.20
CA TYR A 101 -0.34 -1.67 -2.98
C TYR A 101 0.68 -1.92 -1.89
N GLN A 102 0.44 -1.36 -0.71
CA GLN A 102 1.25 -1.61 0.47
C GLN A 102 0.85 -2.95 1.08
N GLY A 103 1.83 -3.82 1.32
CA GLY A 103 1.72 -4.99 2.18
C GLY A 103 2.56 -4.81 3.46
N TYR A 104 2.19 -5.51 4.51
CA TYR A 104 2.90 -5.62 5.76
C TYR A 104 3.16 -7.09 6.08
N GLY A 105 4.34 -7.35 6.59
CA GLY A 105 4.75 -8.66 7.03
C GLY A 105 6.21 -8.71 7.43
N LEU A 106 6.62 -9.83 7.99
CA LEU A 106 7.96 -10.11 8.49
C LEU A 106 8.32 -11.58 8.27
N SER A 107 9.61 -11.90 8.35
CA SER A 107 10.11 -13.25 8.09
C SER A 107 9.50 -14.29 9.05
N GLU A 108 9.25 -13.89 10.27
CA GLU A 108 8.63 -14.68 11.33
C GLU A 108 7.16 -15.05 11.04
N ALA A 109 6.54 -14.40 10.03
CA ALA A 109 5.16 -14.63 9.59
C ALA A 109 5.03 -15.09 8.14
N THR A 110 6.05 -15.56 7.50
CA THR A 110 6.19 -16.31 6.21
C THR A 110 5.44 -15.72 4.99
N PRO A 111 5.76 -14.54 4.49
CA PRO A 111 6.11 -13.31 5.18
C PRO A 111 4.94 -12.35 5.36
N VAL A 112 3.73 -12.62 4.76
CA VAL A 112 2.66 -11.63 4.61
C VAL A 112 1.61 -11.75 5.71
N ILE A 113 1.38 -10.64 6.41
CA ILE A 113 0.34 -10.51 7.44
C ILE A 113 -0.88 -9.78 6.89
N SER A 114 -0.67 -8.67 6.20
CA SER A 114 -1.75 -7.90 5.58
C SER A 114 -1.31 -7.29 4.26
N THR A 115 -2.28 -7.00 3.39
CA THR A 115 -2.01 -6.35 2.10
C THR A 115 -3.22 -5.58 1.58
N ASN A 116 -2.96 -4.47 0.90
CA ASN A 116 -3.93 -3.85 0.03
C ASN A 116 -4.02 -4.62 -1.29
N GLY A 117 -5.10 -4.44 -2.02
CA GLY A 117 -5.30 -5.07 -3.32
C GLY A 117 -6.29 -4.31 -4.21
N PRO A 118 -6.51 -4.79 -5.45
CA PRO A 118 -7.34 -4.11 -6.44
C PRO A 118 -8.79 -3.85 -6.00
N HIS A 119 -9.34 -4.76 -5.20
CA HIS A 119 -10.74 -4.69 -4.77
C HIS A 119 -10.94 -3.85 -3.50
N ARG A 120 -9.90 -3.67 -2.72
CA ARG A 120 -9.97 -2.89 -1.48
C ARG A 120 -8.59 -2.39 -1.09
N HIS A 121 -8.44 -1.06 -1.07
CA HIS A 121 -7.24 -0.42 -0.58
C HIS A 121 -7.53 0.95 0.03
N THR A 122 -6.63 1.38 0.90
CA THR A 122 -6.64 2.72 1.50
C THR A 122 -5.21 3.24 1.52
N PHE A 123 -4.99 4.45 1.02
CA PHE A 123 -3.67 5.07 1.03
C PHE A 123 -3.15 5.25 2.45
N GLY A 124 -1.92 4.82 2.69
CA GLY A 124 -1.27 4.89 4.01
C GLY A 124 -1.67 3.78 4.97
N SER A 125 -2.47 2.80 4.52
CA SER A 125 -2.78 1.58 5.26
C SER A 125 -1.95 0.41 4.75
N SER A 126 -1.65 -0.56 5.63
CA SER A 126 -1.06 -1.85 5.25
C SER A 126 -2.09 -2.86 4.70
N GLY A 127 -3.36 -2.45 4.61
CA GLY A 127 -4.41 -3.24 4.00
C GLY A 127 -5.12 -4.18 4.95
N MET A 128 -5.70 -5.23 4.39
CA MET A 128 -6.49 -6.22 5.11
C MET A 128 -5.63 -7.40 5.54
N LEU A 129 -5.98 -7.97 6.68
CA LEU A 129 -5.41 -9.23 7.16
C LEU A 129 -5.58 -10.33 6.12
N VAL A 130 -4.52 -11.07 5.85
CA VAL A 130 -4.54 -12.28 5.02
C VAL A 130 -5.17 -13.42 5.82
N ARG A 131 -6.10 -14.14 5.22
CA ARG A 131 -6.75 -15.30 5.89
C ARG A 131 -5.95 -16.59 5.64
N PRO A 132 -5.91 -17.51 6.60
CA PRO A 132 -6.56 -17.50 7.93
C PRO A 132 -5.57 -17.04 9.02
N LEU A 133 -5.61 -15.77 9.38
CA LEU A 133 -4.81 -15.21 10.48
C LEU A 133 -5.70 -14.52 11.51
N ASP A 134 -5.34 -14.66 12.79
CA ASP A 134 -5.85 -13.82 13.86
C ASP A 134 -4.86 -12.68 14.12
N LEU A 135 -5.38 -11.47 14.37
CA LEU A 135 -4.59 -10.31 14.71
C LEU A 135 -5.26 -9.55 15.86
N LYS A 136 -4.46 -9.10 16.80
CA LYS A 136 -4.86 -8.18 17.86
C LYS A 136 -3.81 -7.08 18.03
N ILE A 137 -4.22 -5.95 18.56
CA ILE A 137 -3.33 -4.86 18.97
C ILE A 137 -3.28 -4.88 20.48
N CYS A 138 -2.08 -4.91 21.05
CA CYS A 138 -1.88 -5.04 22.48
C CYS A 138 -1.12 -3.83 23.06
N ASP A 139 -1.42 -3.50 24.32
CA ASP A 139 -0.60 -2.58 25.13
C ASP A 139 0.69 -3.25 25.62
N ALA A 140 1.48 -2.53 26.42
CA ALA A 140 2.74 -3.03 26.97
C ALA A 140 2.55 -4.23 27.94
N ASP A 141 1.37 -4.37 28.53
CA ASP A 141 1.02 -5.46 29.44
C ASP A 141 0.44 -6.68 28.71
N GLY A 142 0.33 -6.60 27.36
CA GLY A 142 -0.20 -7.66 26.51
C GLY A 142 -1.73 -7.72 26.46
N LYS A 143 -2.42 -6.71 27.00
CA LYS A 143 -3.88 -6.60 26.95
C LYS A 143 -4.32 -6.07 25.59
N GLU A 144 -5.33 -6.70 25.01
CA GLU A 144 -5.91 -6.28 23.75
C GLU A 144 -6.57 -4.89 23.82
N LEU A 145 -6.24 -4.04 22.85
CA LEU A 145 -6.74 -2.68 22.70
C LEU A 145 -7.90 -2.63 21.70
N PRO A 146 -8.87 -1.72 21.91
CA PRO A 146 -9.95 -1.53 20.96
C PRO A 146 -9.48 -0.94 19.62
N ALA A 147 -10.32 -1.05 18.57
CA ALA A 147 -10.03 -0.47 17.27
C ALA A 147 -9.78 1.05 17.37
N GLY A 148 -8.76 1.52 16.63
CA GLY A 148 -8.32 2.92 16.64
C GLY A 148 -7.20 3.23 17.64
N GLU A 149 -7.00 2.41 18.66
CA GLU A 149 -5.89 2.58 19.60
C GLU A 149 -4.60 1.95 19.07
N LYS A 150 -3.48 2.61 19.37
CA LYS A 150 -2.15 2.21 18.91
C LYS A 150 -1.46 1.32 19.94
N GLY A 151 -0.99 0.16 19.50
CA GLY A 151 -0.24 -0.78 20.32
C GLY A 151 0.61 -1.70 19.47
N GLU A 152 1.17 -2.74 20.09
CA GLU A 152 1.94 -3.78 19.40
C GLU A 152 1.02 -4.66 18.55
N ILE A 153 1.45 -4.94 17.33
CA ILE A 153 0.77 -5.90 16.45
C ILE A 153 1.12 -7.31 16.90
N VAL A 154 0.12 -8.11 17.26
CA VAL A 154 0.29 -9.49 17.71
C VAL A 154 -0.56 -10.40 16.85
N ILE A 155 0.03 -11.46 16.28
CA ILE A 155 -0.65 -12.34 15.32
C ILE A 155 -0.57 -13.80 15.72
N ARG A 156 -1.53 -14.58 15.22
CA ARG A 156 -1.56 -16.04 15.35
C ARG A 156 -2.08 -16.65 14.05
N GLY A 157 -1.46 -17.75 13.61
CA GLY A 157 -1.87 -18.49 12.42
C GLY A 157 -0.82 -19.48 11.96
N GLU A 158 -1.16 -20.24 10.94
CA GLU A 158 -0.28 -21.29 10.38
C GLU A 158 0.99 -20.74 9.71
N ASN A 159 1.02 -19.45 9.38
CA ASN A 159 2.17 -18.78 8.80
C ASN A 159 3.20 -18.29 9.83
N VAL A 160 2.89 -18.37 11.13
CA VAL A 160 3.83 -18.03 12.19
C VAL A 160 4.94 -19.09 12.25
N MET A 161 6.18 -18.64 12.33
CA MET A 161 7.36 -19.51 12.40
C MET A 161 7.29 -20.47 13.59
N ALA A 162 7.92 -21.64 13.47
CA ALA A 162 8.09 -22.56 14.57
C ALA A 162 9.07 -22.04 15.65
N GLY A 163 9.96 -21.13 15.28
CA GLY A 163 10.94 -20.48 16.15
C GLY A 163 12.24 -20.14 15.46
N TYR A 164 13.13 -19.48 16.18
CA TYR A 164 14.48 -19.17 15.71
C TYR A 164 15.40 -20.38 15.82
N TRP A 165 16.16 -20.63 14.77
CA TRP A 165 17.08 -21.77 14.73
C TRP A 165 18.09 -21.73 15.86
N LYS A 166 18.15 -22.79 16.68
CA LYS A 166 19.03 -22.95 17.85
C LYS A 166 18.98 -21.79 18.86
N ASN A 167 17.86 -21.05 18.89
CA ASN A 167 17.68 -19.95 19.84
C ASN A 167 16.31 -20.06 20.55
N PRO A 168 16.18 -20.99 21.51
CA PRO A 168 14.90 -21.19 22.22
C PRO A 168 14.53 -19.99 23.11
N VAL A 169 15.49 -19.23 23.61
CA VAL A 169 15.25 -18.06 24.45
C VAL A 169 14.51 -17.00 23.65
N SER A 170 15.10 -16.53 22.54
CA SER A 170 14.43 -15.53 21.70
C SER A 170 13.12 -16.05 21.12
N THR A 171 13.02 -17.35 20.85
CA THR A 171 11.75 -17.96 20.42
C THR A 171 10.65 -17.78 21.48
N ALA A 172 10.95 -18.09 22.74
CA ALA A 172 9.98 -17.98 23.84
C ALA A 172 9.62 -16.51 24.15
N GLU A 173 10.53 -15.57 23.92
CA GLU A 173 10.27 -14.14 24.05
C GLU A 173 9.34 -13.61 22.96
N THR A 174 9.47 -14.14 21.74
CA THR A 174 8.77 -13.64 20.54
C THR A 174 7.45 -14.36 20.28
N VAL A 175 7.40 -15.68 20.53
CA VAL A 175 6.18 -16.51 20.35
C VAL A 175 5.72 -17.00 21.73
N ARG A 176 4.57 -16.49 22.17
CA ARG A 176 3.98 -16.80 23.50
C ARG A 176 2.56 -17.33 23.31
N ASP A 177 2.28 -18.49 23.82
CA ASP A 177 0.96 -19.15 23.74
C ASP A 177 0.38 -19.20 22.29
N GLY A 178 1.27 -19.43 21.31
CA GLY A 178 0.92 -19.48 19.90
C GLY A 178 0.72 -18.10 19.22
N TRP A 179 0.97 -17.01 19.94
CA TRP A 179 0.93 -15.65 19.42
C TRP A 179 2.34 -15.12 19.16
N LEU A 180 2.57 -14.59 17.97
CA LEU A 180 3.79 -13.88 17.59
C LEU A 180 3.66 -12.42 17.98
N TYR A 181 4.51 -11.94 18.84
CA TYR A 181 4.71 -10.53 19.21
C TYR A 181 5.71 -9.93 18.23
N THR A 182 5.23 -9.06 17.36
CA THR A 182 6.01 -8.60 16.18
C THR A 182 7.04 -7.52 16.50
N GLY A 183 6.90 -6.84 17.64
CA GLY A 183 7.68 -5.63 17.96
C GLY A 183 7.25 -4.40 17.16
N ASP A 184 6.34 -4.54 16.20
CA ASP A 184 5.87 -3.44 15.35
C ASP A 184 4.62 -2.79 15.95
N MET A 185 4.55 -1.46 15.86
CA MET A 185 3.43 -0.68 16.35
C MET A 185 2.41 -0.39 15.26
N GLY A 186 1.14 -0.59 15.56
CA GLY A 186 0.05 -0.34 14.64
C GLY A 186 -1.29 -0.08 15.33
N TYR A 187 -2.34 0.04 14.52
CA TYR A 187 -3.72 0.08 14.98
C TYR A 187 -4.65 -0.52 13.94
N MET A 188 -5.78 -1.06 14.36
CA MET A 188 -6.84 -1.47 13.46
C MET A 188 -7.77 -0.29 13.17
N GLY A 189 -8.07 -0.06 11.89
CA GLY A 189 -9.10 0.90 11.48
C GLY A 189 -10.51 0.32 11.70
N HIS A 190 -11.48 1.21 11.79
CA HIS A 190 -12.92 0.85 11.85
C HIS A 190 -13.42 0.36 10.51
#